data_da05799dd4d412ef13e366f055a2c5ff
#
_entry.id   da05799dd4d412ef13e366f055a2c5ff
#
_cell.length_a   1.000
_cell.length_b   1.000
_cell.length_c   1.000
_cell.angle_alpha   90.00
_cell.angle_beta   90.00
_cell.angle_gamma   90.00
#
_symmetry.space_group_name_H-M   'P 1'
#
loop_
_entity.id
_entity.type
_entity.pdbx_description
1 polymer ?
#
loop_
_entity_poly.entity_id
_entity_poly.type
_entity_poly.pdbx_seq_one_letter_code
_entity_poly.pdbx_strand_id
1 'polypeptide(L)'
;MNRPTRLSLSELLLGLLAFALGAAAQAAPPNRAYERREADWRNGAIVYQVLVDRFVPSAKLDAKRQLYPAPKVLRAWSEPAMPGVYLPEAKLNSQELDFWGGDLQSLATRLDHIQQLGAQVLYLNPIHLAYTNHKYDAFDFKAISPEYGTPAEFRQLAADVHRRGMKLVLDGVFNHMGRNSPKFQDAFHDPKSPWRDWFVIGPQYKGGARVWTGFQNLPELNLENPAVRAHLYGSPDSVVRSLLRDGADGWRLDTAYELGHRYLRELTDAAHRQKPGSLVVGEIVNYPGPWLQSMDAVMNFGLRQIVLGMAQGEFSAARGARMTDRLIRDAGIEPMLKSWMVIDNHDIARIANQLPDQAMRRWVQTLQFTLPGAPNIYYGAELGMTGGADPENRGPMRWDLLKDDNPELVWMRQLVALRKSNRALRVGDFRLIDSDQLFAFERHTDRVLETILVLANPTDREVTERVMVANAHLMDDTPMVDALNPTGKAVAVLGSGFLTVVVPPKTALVLKPQERNLGGYSRYKRVSRPTPSPGVVISR
;
A
#
# COMPACT_ATOMS: atom_id res chain seq x y z
N MET A 1 75.06 -0.52 40.91
CA MET A 1 75.47 0.22 39.67
C MET A 1 74.65 -0.34 38.53
N ASN A 2 73.49 0.24 38.24
CA ASN A 2 72.67 -0.12 37.10
C ASN A 2 72.84 0.93 36.01
N ARG A 3 73.28 0.49 34.82
CA ARG A 3 73.39 1.36 33.64
C ARG A 3 71.99 1.48 32.99
N PRO A 4 71.56 2.65 32.54
CA PRO A 4 70.34 2.79 31.78
C PRO A 4 70.58 2.32 30.32
N THR A 5 69.71 1.43 29.84
CA THR A 5 69.64 1.00 28.45
C THR A 5 69.11 2.15 27.59
N ARG A 6 69.91 2.60 26.61
CA ARG A 6 69.49 3.57 25.61
C ARG A 6 68.66 2.85 24.54
N LEU A 7 67.40 3.23 24.41
CA LEU A 7 66.59 2.84 23.26
C LEU A 7 67.18 3.40 21.96
N SER A 8 67.24 2.59 20.92
CA SER A 8 67.80 2.97 19.62
C SER A 8 66.85 3.90 18.85
N LEU A 9 67.41 4.79 18.03
CA LEU A 9 66.64 5.69 17.18
C LEU A 9 65.64 4.96 16.27
N SER A 10 65.87 3.68 15.94
CA SER A 10 65.00 2.83 15.14
C SER A 10 63.73 2.43 15.87
N GLU A 11 63.78 2.24 17.20
CA GLU A 11 62.60 1.90 17.99
C GLU A 11 61.69 3.12 18.25
N LEU A 12 62.29 4.32 18.31
CA LEU A 12 61.49 5.57 18.37
C LEU A 12 60.80 5.89 17.03
N LEU A 13 61.45 5.60 15.90
CA LEU A 13 60.86 5.78 14.57
C LEU A 13 59.76 4.77 14.28
N LEU A 14 59.87 3.50 14.71
CA LEU A 14 58.80 2.51 14.60
C LEU A 14 57.62 2.85 15.49
N GLY A 15 57.83 3.39 16.68
CA GLY A 15 56.75 3.85 17.56
C GLY A 15 55.98 5.04 17.00
N LEU A 16 56.66 5.98 16.36
CA LEU A 16 56.01 7.14 15.69
C LEU A 16 55.26 6.76 14.41
N LEU A 17 55.78 5.78 13.63
CA LEU A 17 55.02 5.26 12.46
C LEU A 17 53.79 4.47 12.88
N ALA A 18 53.82 3.70 13.97
CA ALA A 18 52.67 2.97 14.49
C ALA A 18 51.59 3.93 15.04
N PHE A 19 51.98 5.08 15.62
CA PHE A 19 51.04 6.10 16.09
C PHE A 19 50.46 6.93 14.93
N ALA A 20 51.16 7.12 13.83
CA ALA A 20 50.65 7.82 12.64
C ALA A 20 49.68 6.97 11.81
N LEU A 21 49.75 5.64 11.88
CA LEU A 21 48.82 4.72 11.21
C LEU A 21 47.54 4.44 12.02
N GLY A 22 47.50 4.82 13.30
CA GLY A 22 46.36 4.59 14.20
C GLY A 22 45.30 5.68 14.21
N ALA A 23 45.48 6.81 13.52
CA ALA A 23 44.59 7.97 13.65
C ALA A 23 43.88 8.38 12.35
N ALA A 24 43.79 7.52 11.35
CA ALA A 24 42.75 7.65 10.36
C ALA A 24 41.45 7.08 10.99
N ALA A 25 40.77 7.89 11.80
CA ALA A 25 39.41 7.62 12.16
C ALA A 25 38.61 7.44 10.84
N GLN A 26 38.41 6.19 10.43
CA GLN A 26 37.52 5.89 9.32
C GLN A 26 36.19 6.49 9.69
N ALA A 27 35.81 7.59 9.04
CA ALA A 27 34.47 8.13 9.12
C ALA A 27 33.53 6.98 8.83
N ALA A 28 32.62 6.68 9.76
CA ALA A 28 31.62 5.66 9.56
C ALA A 28 31.00 5.86 8.17
N PRO A 29 30.83 4.79 7.37
CA PRO A 29 30.29 4.94 6.03
C PRO A 29 28.97 5.71 6.11
N PRO A 30 28.69 6.64 5.17
CA PRO A 30 27.46 7.42 5.20
C PRO A 30 26.27 6.48 5.31
N ASN A 31 25.31 6.82 6.16
CA ASN A 31 24.10 6.03 6.32
C ASN A 31 23.27 6.11 5.02
N ARG A 32 23.46 5.12 4.14
CA ARG A 32 22.77 5.04 2.85
C ARG A 32 21.36 4.44 2.95
N ALA A 33 20.77 4.35 4.15
CA ALA A 33 19.47 3.74 4.33
C ALA A 33 18.40 4.45 3.50
N TYR A 34 18.36 5.78 3.54
CA TYR A 34 17.39 6.56 2.77
C TYR A 34 17.61 6.48 1.25
N GLU A 35 18.84 6.40 0.79
CA GLU A 35 19.17 6.18 -0.63
C GLU A 35 18.69 4.81 -1.10
N ARG A 36 18.92 3.76 -0.29
CA ARG A 36 18.42 2.40 -0.58
C ARG A 36 16.91 2.35 -0.58
N ARG A 37 16.24 3.01 0.39
CA ARG A 37 14.79 3.10 0.43
C ARG A 37 14.23 3.80 -0.80
N GLU A 38 14.87 4.86 -1.25
CA GLU A 38 14.45 5.64 -2.42
C GLU A 38 14.66 4.87 -3.74
N ALA A 39 15.70 4.05 -3.82
CA ALA A 39 15.96 3.18 -4.96
C ALA A 39 14.98 1.98 -5.05
N ASP A 40 14.33 1.60 -3.94
CA ASP A 40 13.35 0.52 -3.92
C ASP A 40 11.95 1.08 -4.23
N TRP A 41 11.44 0.82 -5.43
CA TRP A 41 10.15 1.31 -5.93
C TRP A 41 8.96 0.96 -5.04
N ARG A 42 9.09 -0.08 -4.19
CA ARG A 42 8.02 -0.55 -3.29
C ARG A 42 7.76 0.40 -2.14
N ASN A 43 8.77 1.21 -1.77
CA ASN A 43 8.67 2.12 -0.63
C ASN A 43 7.86 3.37 -0.98
N GLY A 44 6.75 3.55 -0.27
CA GLY A 44 5.96 4.76 -0.31
C GLY A 44 5.32 5.09 -1.66
N ALA A 45 5.24 4.11 -2.57
CA ALA A 45 4.63 4.26 -3.88
C ALA A 45 3.14 4.58 -3.78
N ILE A 46 2.63 5.39 -4.71
CA ILE A 46 1.19 5.65 -4.81
C ILE A 46 0.58 4.55 -5.67
N VAL A 47 -0.35 3.80 -5.08
CA VAL A 47 -1.05 2.68 -5.71
C VAL A 47 -2.41 3.14 -6.23
N TYR A 48 -2.78 2.72 -7.44
CA TYR A 48 -4.10 2.92 -8.00
C TYR A 48 -4.75 1.55 -8.27
N GLN A 49 -5.84 1.26 -7.55
CA GLN A 49 -6.53 -0.02 -7.60
C GLN A 49 -7.69 0.01 -8.58
N VAL A 50 -7.80 -1.00 -9.44
CA VAL A 50 -8.81 -1.11 -10.49
C VAL A 50 -9.52 -2.45 -10.48
N LEU A 51 -10.85 -2.42 -10.51
CA LEU A 51 -11.71 -3.53 -10.89
C LEU A 51 -11.96 -3.45 -12.39
N VAL A 52 -11.35 -4.34 -13.19
CA VAL A 52 -11.27 -4.24 -14.65
C VAL A 52 -12.64 -4.12 -15.32
N ASP A 53 -13.61 -4.93 -14.91
CA ASP A 53 -14.98 -4.91 -15.43
C ASP A 53 -15.66 -3.54 -15.33
N ARG A 54 -15.25 -2.72 -14.35
CA ARG A 54 -15.94 -1.48 -13.94
C ARG A 54 -15.14 -0.21 -14.26
N PHE A 55 -13.98 -0.32 -14.91
CA PHE A 55 -13.10 0.83 -15.09
C PHE A 55 -13.33 1.57 -16.41
N VAL A 56 -13.28 0.88 -17.55
CA VAL A 56 -13.58 1.46 -18.88
C VAL A 56 -14.36 0.44 -19.70
N PRO A 57 -15.51 0.81 -20.30
CA PRO A 57 -16.27 -0.11 -21.14
C PRO A 57 -15.45 -0.55 -22.36
N SER A 58 -15.57 -1.81 -22.74
CA SER A 58 -14.89 -2.31 -23.93
C SER A 58 -15.39 -1.63 -25.20
N ALA A 59 -14.47 -1.14 -26.01
CA ALA A 59 -14.80 -0.64 -27.35
C ALA A 59 -15.31 -1.73 -28.32
N LYS A 60 -15.13 -3.02 -27.94
CA LYS A 60 -15.54 -4.19 -28.72
C LYS A 60 -16.65 -4.99 -28.03
N LEU A 61 -17.47 -4.36 -27.21
CA LEU A 61 -18.45 -5.03 -26.35
C LEU A 61 -19.45 -5.88 -27.16
N ASP A 62 -19.91 -5.38 -28.29
CA ASP A 62 -20.84 -6.12 -29.17
C ASP A 62 -20.24 -7.43 -29.69
N ALA A 63 -18.95 -7.44 -30.03
CA ALA A 63 -18.25 -8.64 -30.47
C ALA A 63 -17.98 -9.64 -29.33
N LYS A 64 -18.17 -9.22 -28.07
CA LYS A 64 -17.95 -10.03 -26.86
C LYS A 64 -19.25 -10.51 -26.18
N ARG A 65 -20.44 -10.16 -26.72
CA ARG A 65 -21.73 -10.51 -26.08
C ARG A 65 -21.89 -12.00 -25.79
N GLN A 66 -21.35 -12.89 -26.63
CA GLN A 66 -21.39 -14.34 -26.41
C GLN A 66 -20.58 -14.81 -25.19
N LEU A 67 -19.72 -13.96 -24.59
CA LEU A 67 -18.98 -14.28 -23.38
C LEU A 67 -19.82 -14.10 -22.10
N TYR A 68 -21.01 -13.53 -22.25
CA TYR A 68 -21.97 -13.30 -21.18
C TYR A 68 -23.26 -14.10 -21.36
N PRO A 69 -23.18 -15.47 -21.47
CA PRO A 69 -24.40 -16.31 -21.60
C PRO A 69 -25.20 -16.26 -20.30
N ALA A 70 -26.53 -16.43 -20.40
CA ALA A 70 -27.36 -16.53 -19.19
C ALA A 70 -26.79 -17.60 -18.22
N PRO A 71 -26.80 -17.34 -16.91
CA PRO A 71 -27.47 -16.25 -16.22
C PRO A 71 -26.64 -14.96 -16.06
N LYS A 72 -25.49 -14.83 -16.72
CA LYS A 72 -24.73 -13.57 -16.76
C LYS A 72 -25.54 -12.48 -17.45
N VAL A 73 -25.50 -11.26 -16.88
CA VAL A 73 -26.19 -10.08 -17.40
C VAL A 73 -25.17 -9.00 -17.74
N LEU A 74 -25.21 -8.51 -18.97
CA LEU A 74 -24.43 -7.36 -19.39
C LEU A 74 -25.25 -6.09 -19.17
N ARG A 75 -24.82 -5.24 -18.22
CA ARG A 75 -25.46 -3.99 -17.82
C ARG A 75 -24.98 -2.81 -18.69
N ALA A 76 -25.84 -1.81 -18.82
CA ALA A 76 -25.40 -0.53 -19.40
C ALA A 76 -24.44 0.19 -18.44
N TRP A 77 -23.46 0.93 -18.99
CA TRP A 77 -22.47 1.63 -18.18
C TRP A 77 -23.06 2.66 -17.21
N SER A 78 -24.24 3.19 -17.52
CA SER A 78 -25.01 4.14 -16.69
C SER A 78 -25.77 3.48 -15.55
N GLU A 79 -25.93 2.16 -15.55
CA GLU A 79 -26.64 1.45 -14.50
C GLU A 79 -25.77 1.33 -13.24
N PRO A 80 -26.33 1.61 -12.04
CA PRO A 80 -25.61 1.40 -10.79
C PRO A 80 -25.48 -0.10 -10.47
N ALA A 81 -24.47 -0.43 -9.69
CA ALA A 81 -24.38 -1.76 -9.08
C ALA A 81 -25.36 -1.86 -7.91
N MET A 82 -26.22 -2.85 -7.93
CA MET A 82 -27.30 -3.03 -6.96
C MET A 82 -27.29 -4.44 -6.38
N PRO A 83 -27.69 -4.62 -5.11
CA PRO A 83 -27.89 -5.93 -4.52
C PRO A 83 -28.85 -6.80 -5.35
N GLY A 84 -28.52 -8.07 -5.47
CA GLY A 84 -29.32 -9.05 -6.20
C GLY A 84 -29.97 -10.07 -5.28
N VAL A 85 -30.35 -11.20 -5.86
CA VAL A 85 -30.97 -12.33 -5.16
C VAL A 85 -30.06 -13.55 -5.14
N TYR A 86 -30.16 -14.37 -4.11
CA TYR A 86 -29.37 -15.60 -4.04
C TYR A 86 -29.82 -16.62 -5.07
N LEU A 87 -28.88 -17.18 -5.83
CA LEU A 87 -29.08 -18.22 -6.85
C LEU A 87 -28.66 -19.59 -6.28
N PRO A 88 -29.60 -20.45 -5.84
CA PRO A 88 -29.28 -21.67 -5.11
C PRO A 88 -28.42 -22.66 -5.92
N GLU A 89 -28.62 -22.74 -7.25
CA GLU A 89 -27.87 -23.65 -8.11
C GLU A 89 -26.42 -23.23 -8.26
N ALA A 90 -26.17 -21.93 -8.44
CA ALA A 90 -24.82 -21.36 -8.59
C ALA A 90 -24.12 -21.11 -7.23
N LYS A 91 -24.88 -21.15 -6.11
CA LYS A 91 -24.40 -20.87 -4.75
C LYS A 91 -23.82 -19.46 -4.55
N LEU A 92 -24.33 -18.47 -5.29
CA LEU A 92 -23.88 -17.09 -5.27
C LEU A 92 -25.07 -16.13 -5.42
N ASN A 93 -24.84 -14.83 -5.27
CA ASN A 93 -25.87 -13.83 -5.50
C ASN A 93 -25.85 -13.34 -6.95
N SER A 94 -27.02 -12.97 -7.49
CA SER A 94 -27.15 -12.61 -8.91
C SER A 94 -26.33 -11.39 -9.31
N GLN A 95 -26.08 -10.42 -8.40
CA GLN A 95 -25.21 -9.27 -8.68
C GLN A 95 -23.76 -9.67 -8.98
N GLU A 96 -23.31 -10.85 -8.56
CA GLU A 96 -21.99 -11.38 -8.91
C GLU A 96 -21.88 -11.76 -10.40
N LEU A 97 -23.03 -11.85 -11.08
CA LEU A 97 -23.15 -12.14 -12.51
C LEU A 97 -23.55 -10.91 -13.35
N ASP A 98 -23.63 -9.73 -12.74
CA ASP A 98 -23.84 -8.46 -13.43
C ASP A 98 -22.50 -7.89 -13.92
N PHE A 99 -22.30 -7.80 -15.22
CA PHE A 99 -21.08 -7.31 -15.87
C PHE A 99 -21.32 -5.96 -16.53
N TRP A 100 -20.30 -5.09 -16.54
CA TRP A 100 -20.29 -3.82 -17.29
C TRP A 100 -19.34 -3.86 -18.49
N GLY A 101 -18.61 -4.95 -18.64
CA GLY A 101 -17.87 -5.25 -19.84
C GLY A 101 -16.59 -4.46 -20.03
N GLY A 102 -15.94 -4.03 -18.96
CA GLY A 102 -14.58 -3.49 -19.03
C GLY A 102 -13.56 -4.58 -19.36
N ASP A 103 -12.47 -4.19 -20.03
CA ASP A 103 -11.40 -5.10 -20.42
C ASP A 103 -9.99 -4.45 -20.35
N LEU A 104 -8.93 -5.27 -20.56
CA LEU A 104 -7.54 -4.83 -20.48
C LEU A 104 -7.17 -3.81 -21.56
N GLN A 105 -7.73 -3.95 -22.79
CA GLN A 105 -7.48 -3.01 -23.87
C GLN A 105 -8.10 -1.64 -23.59
N SER A 106 -9.33 -1.63 -23.10
CA SER A 106 -10.03 -0.39 -22.75
C SER A 106 -9.40 0.28 -21.54
N LEU A 107 -8.98 -0.50 -20.52
CA LEU A 107 -8.21 0.02 -19.40
C LEU A 107 -6.94 0.72 -19.89
N ALA A 108 -6.22 0.13 -20.84
CA ALA A 108 -4.99 0.72 -21.38
C ALA A 108 -5.21 2.12 -21.97
N THR A 109 -6.41 2.44 -22.47
CA THR A 109 -6.74 3.79 -22.99
C THR A 109 -6.80 4.87 -21.91
N ARG A 110 -6.84 4.49 -20.63
CA ARG A 110 -6.91 5.41 -19.48
C ARG A 110 -5.66 5.38 -18.59
N LEU A 111 -4.58 4.73 -19.04
CA LEU A 111 -3.31 4.75 -18.31
C LEU A 111 -2.74 6.16 -18.16
N ASP A 112 -3.02 7.06 -19.09
CA ASP A 112 -2.58 8.45 -19.00
C ASP A 112 -3.26 9.19 -17.83
N HIS A 113 -4.54 8.93 -17.55
CA HIS A 113 -5.21 9.44 -16.36
C HIS A 113 -4.50 8.98 -15.08
N ILE A 114 -4.20 7.69 -14.98
CA ILE A 114 -3.53 7.09 -13.81
C ILE A 114 -2.12 7.68 -13.62
N GLN A 115 -1.37 7.82 -14.71
CA GLN A 115 -0.03 8.42 -14.70
C GLN A 115 -0.08 9.91 -14.33
N GLN A 116 -1.01 10.69 -14.92
CA GLN A 116 -1.18 12.11 -14.65
C GLN A 116 -1.66 12.39 -13.22
N LEU A 117 -2.47 11.50 -12.65
CA LEU A 117 -2.79 11.54 -11.22
C LEU A 117 -1.52 11.37 -10.37
N GLY A 118 -0.50 10.71 -10.90
CA GLY A 118 0.80 10.51 -10.27
C GLY A 118 0.97 9.16 -9.58
N ALA A 119 0.08 8.21 -9.85
CA ALA A 119 0.24 6.82 -9.40
C ALA A 119 1.50 6.19 -9.99
N GLN A 120 2.13 5.34 -9.19
CA GLN A 120 3.36 4.63 -9.54
C GLN A 120 3.13 3.13 -9.67
N VAL A 121 2.04 2.63 -9.12
CA VAL A 121 1.64 1.22 -9.16
C VAL A 121 0.20 1.13 -9.63
N LEU A 122 -0.05 0.35 -10.67
CA LEU A 122 -1.38 -0.10 -11.06
C LEU A 122 -1.62 -1.46 -10.38
N TYR A 123 -2.63 -1.54 -9.51
CA TYR A 123 -3.08 -2.79 -8.91
C TYR A 123 -4.40 -3.22 -9.56
N LEU A 124 -4.42 -4.40 -10.15
CA LEU A 124 -5.61 -5.01 -10.73
C LEU A 124 -6.21 -6.04 -9.78
N ASN A 125 -7.50 -5.90 -9.45
CA ASN A 125 -8.28 -6.98 -8.89
C ASN A 125 -8.23 -8.21 -9.81
N PRO A 126 -8.65 -9.42 -9.38
CA PRO A 126 -8.37 -10.66 -10.10
C PRO A 126 -8.74 -10.61 -11.58
N ILE A 127 -7.86 -11.15 -12.43
CA ILE A 127 -8.04 -11.20 -13.90
C ILE A 127 -8.17 -12.63 -14.44
N HIS A 128 -8.08 -13.63 -13.56
CA HIS A 128 -8.12 -15.04 -13.92
C HIS A 128 -9.47 -15.45 -14.49
N LEU A 129 -9.47 -16.53 -15.28
CA LEU A 129 -10.70 -17.15 -15.75
C LEU A 129 -11.56 -17.55 -14.56
N ALA A 130 -12.78 -17.01 -14.50
CA ALA A 130 -13.72 -17.19 -13.40
C ALA A 130 -15.17 -17.03 -13.89
N TYR A 131 -16.13 -17.40 -13.02
CA TYR A 131 -17.53 -17.31 -13.38
C TYR A 131 -18.13 -15.93 -13.12
N THR A 132 -17.74 -15.31 -11.98
CA THR A 132 -18.27 -14.03 -11.53
C THR A 132 -17.58 -12.82 -12.18
N ASN A 133 -18.18 -11.66 -12.00
CA ASN A 133 -17.64 -10.37 -12.46
C ASN A 133 -16.36 -9.95 -11.68
N HIS A 134 -16.26 -10.31 -10.39
CA HIS A 134 -15.14 -9.95 -9.52
C HIS A 134 -13.94 -10.89 -9.63
N LYS A 135 -14.14 -12.10 -10.20
CA LYS A 135 -13.10 -13.10 -10.47
C LYS A 135 -12.43 -13.73 -9.24
N TYR A 136 -12.97 -13.56 -8.04
CA TYR A 136 -12.46 -14.25 -6.84
C TYR A 136 -12.80 -15.75 -6.82
N ASP A 137 -13.69 -16.20 -7.67
CA ASP A 137 -14.08 -17.60 -7.88
C ASP A 137 -13.37 -18.25 -9.09
N ALA A 138 -12.05 -18.19 -9.13
CA ALA A 138 -11.27 -18.63 -10.28
C ALA A 138 -11.59 -20.07 -10.70
N PHE A 139 -11.69 -20.30 -12.01
CA PHE A 139 -11.76 -21.61 -12.66
C PHE A 139 -10.39 -22.12 -13.07
N ASP A 140 -9.55 -21.21 -13.51
CA ASP A 140 -8.16 -21.49 -13.86
C ASP A 140 -7.30 -20.25 -13.61
N PHE A 141 -6.33 -20.37 -12.72
CA PHE A 141 -5.40 -19.29 -12.37
C PHE A 141 -4.36 -19.00 -13.47
N LYS A 142 -4.13 -19.92 -14.41
CA LYS A 142 -3.21 -19.72 -15.53
C LYS A 142 -3.86 -19.02 -16.72
N ALA A 143 -5.18 -19.07 -16.81
CA ALA A 143 -5.93 -18.44 -17.89
C ALA A 143 -6.42 -17.05 -17.48
N ILE A 144 -6.32 -16.09 -18.39
CA ILE A 144 -6.98 -14.78 -18.26
C ILE A 144 -8.44 -14.94 -18.66
N SER A 145 -9.34 -14.28 -17.95
CA SER A 145 -10.77 -14.31 -18.28
C SER A 145 -11.01 -13.77 -19.69
N PRO A 146 -11.71 -14.51 -20.57
CA PRO A 146 -11.94 -14.08 -21.96
C PRO A 146 -12.66 -12.73 -22.06
N GLU A 147 -13.50 -12.40 -21.09
CA GLU A 147 -14.16 -11.10 -21.00
C GLU A 147 -13.13 -9.96 -20.89
N TYR A 148 -12.01 -10.20 -20.21
CA TYR A 148 -10.94 -9.23 -20.02
C TYR A 148 -9.92 -9.21 -21.15
N GLY A 149 -9.70 -10.35 -21.81
CA GLY A 149 -8.79 -10.43 -22.93
C GLY A 149 -7.93 -11.69 -22.97
N THR A 150 -6.79 -11.58 -23.63
CA THR A 150 -5.85 -12.66 -23.90
C THR A 150 -4.53 -12.47 -23.14
N PRO A 151 -3.69 -13.51 -23.02
CA PRO A 151 -2.33 -13.37 -22.48
C PRO A 151 -1.46 -12.37 -23.27
N ALA A 152 -1.70 -12.22 -24.58
CA ALA A 152 -0.99 -11.23 -25.38
C ALA A 152 -1.39 -9.79 -25.01
N GLU A 153 -2.68 -9.55 -24.79
CA GLU A 153 -3.20 -8.25 -24.36
C GLU A 153 -2.74 -7.91 -22.93
N PHE A 154 -2.63 -8.89 -22.05
CA PHE A 154 -2.03 -8.71 -20.72
C PHE A 154 -0.56 -8.26 -20.83
N ARG A 155 0.27 -8.97 -21.64
CA ARG A 155 1.67 -8.57 -21.85
C ARG A 155 1.79 -7.18 -22.46
N GLN A 156 0.88 -6.83 -23.38
CA GLN A 156 0.83 -5.48 -23.95
C GLN A 156 0.49 -4.44 -22.90
N LEU A 157 -0.52 -4.67 -22.06
CA LEU A 157 -0.86 -3.78 -20.94
C LEU A 157 0.34 -3.61 -19.99
N ALA A 158 1.00 -4.69 -19.61
CA ALA A 158 2.19 -4.65 -18.75
C ALA A 158 3.30 -3.79 -19.35
N ALA A 159 3.56 -3.96 -20.66
CA ALA A 159 4.53 -3.15 -21.39
C ALA A 159 4.12 -1.66 -21.43
N ASP A 160 2.82 -1.36 -21.58
CA ASP A 160 2.29 0.00 -21.61
C ASP A 160 2.39 0.70 -20.25
N VAL A 161 2.16 -0.05 -19.16
CA VAL A 161 2.36 0.39 -17.78
C VAL A 161 3.85 0.71 -17.54
N HIS A 162 4.75 -0.20 -17.96
CA HIS A 162 6.18 -0.02 -17.78
C HIS A 162 6.74 1.16 -18.59
N ARG A 163 6.27 1.37 -19.84
CA ARG A 163 6.68 2.54 -20.64
C ARG A 163 6.33 3.88 -19.98
N ARG A 164 5.33 3.89 -19.11
CA ARG A 164 4.94 5.05 -18.30
C ARG A 164 5.69 5.17 -16.99
N GLY A 165 6.68 4.28 -16.74
CA GLY A 165 7.43 4.25 -15.48
C GLY A 165 6.66 3.70 -14.29
N MET A 166 5.49 3.10 -14.53
CA MET A 166 4.67 2.49 -13.48
C MET A 166 4.98 0.99 -13.32
N LYS A 167 4.49 0.40 -12.24
CA LYS A 167 4.55 -1.03 -11.90
C LYS A 167 3.17 -1.65 -11.94
N LEU A 168 3.09 -2.96 -12.20
CA LEU A 168 1.85 -3.72 -12.30
C LEU A 168 1.81 -4.79 -11.21
N VAL A 169 0.82 -4.70 -10.31
CA VAL A 169 0.55 -5.71 -9.27
C VAL A 169 -0.77 -6.41 -9.55
N LEU A 170 -0.77 -7.73 -9.44
CA LEU A 170 -1.95 -8.57 -9.65
C LEU A 170 -2.52 -9.09 -8.33
N ASP A 171 -3.79 -9.47 -8.35
CA ASP A 171 -4.46 -10.13 -7.22
C ASP A 171 -4.34 -11.65 -7.32
N GLY A 172 -3.84 -12.30 -6.29
CA GLY A 172 -3.65 -13.73 -6.19
C GLY A 172 -4.63 -14.35 -5.19
N VAL A 173 -5.67 -15.00 -5.70
CA VAL A 173 -6.72 -15.65 -4.91
C VAL A 173 -6.33 -17.11 -4.69
N PHE A 174 -5.32 -17.37 -3.86
CA PHE A 174 -4.73 -18.71 -3.75
C PHE A 174 -5.24 -19.52 -2.56
N ASN A 175 -6.20 -19.00 -1.81
CA ASN A 175 -6.87 -19.73 -0.75
C ASN A 175 -7.98 -20.66 -1.26
N HIS A 176 -8.69 -20.28 -2.32
CA HIS A 176 -9.87 -21.00 -2.82
C HIS A 176 -10.02 -20.91 -4.34
N MET A 177 -10.92 -21.72 -4.89
CA MET A 177 -11.37 -21.66 -6.29
C MET A 177 -12.88 -21.53 -6.36
N GLY A 178 -13.42 -21.30 -7.55
CA GLY A 178 -14.86 -21.34 -7.78
C GLY A 178 -15.41 -22.76 -7.71
N ARG A 179 -16.53 -22.96 -6.98
CA ARG A 179 -17.25 -24.25 -6.96
C ARG A 179 -17.64 -24.69 -8.36
N ASN A 180 -18.01 -23.76 -9.22
CA ASN A 180 -18.42 -24.03 -10.60
C ASN A 180 -17.23 -24.34 -11.55
N SER A 181 -16.00 -24.37 -11.04
CA SER A 181 -14.84 -24.74 -11.82
C SER A 181 -14.88 -26.22 -12.23
N PRO A 182 -14.48 -26.57 -13.48
CA PRO A 182 -14.42 -27.97 -13.91
C PRO A 182 -13.57 -28.85 -12.99
N LYS A 183 -12.44 -28.31 -12.46
CA LYS A 183 -11.56 -29.04 -11.54
C LYS A 183 -12.26 -29.40 -10.23
N PHE A 184 -13.00 -28.45 -9.64
CA PHE A 184 -13.74 -28.74 -8.41
C PHE A 184 -14.90 -29.69 -8.67
N GLN A 185 -15.67 -29.51 -9.76
CA GLN A 185 -16.79 -30.38 -10.10
C GLN A 185 -16.34 -31.81 -10.32
N ASP A 186 -15.23 -32.03 -11.04
CA ASP A 186 -14.65 -33.34 -11.24
C ASP A 186 -14.19 -33.96 -9.88
N ALA A 187 -13.45 -33.20 -9.08
CA ALA A 187 -13.02 -33.60 -7.74
C ALA A 187 -14.17 -33.94 -6.80
N PHE A 188 -15.26 -33.22 -6.89
CA PHE A 188 -16.41 -33.36 -5.98
C PHE A 188 -17.25 -34.60 -6.31
N HIS A 189 -17.43 -34.90 -7.58
CA HIS A 189 -18.30 -36.01 -8.05
C HIS A 189 -17.56 -37.32 -8.28
N ASP A 190 -16.27 -37.30 -8.61
CA ASP A 190 -15.46 -38.49 -8.80
C ASP A 190 -14.38 -38.62 -7.70
N PRO A 191 -14.50 -39.63 -6.80
CA PRO A 191 -13.46 -39.91 -5.80
C PRO A 191 -12.09 -40.31 -6.40
N LYS A 192 -12.03 -40.70 -7.68
CA LYS A 192 -10.80 -41.06 -8.40
C LYS A 192 -10.24 -39.90 -9.22
N SER A 193 -10.87 -38.73 -9.19
CA SER A 193 -10.39 -37.53 -9.91
C SER A 193 -8.95 -37.20 -9.54
N PRO A 194 -8.10 -36.82 -10.51
CA PRO A 194 -6.75 -36.32 -10.23
C PRO A 194 -6.74 -35.02 -9.43
N TRP A 195 -7.88 -34.34 -9.34
CA TRP A 195 -8.08 -33.11 -8.59
C TRP A 195 -8.63 -33.35 -7.18
N ARG A 196 -8.94 -34.64 -6.79
CA ARG A 196 -9.60 -34.96 -5.53
C ARG A 196 -8.88 -34.36 -4.32
N ASP A 197 -7.57 -34.51 -4.27
CA ASP A 197 -6.74 -34.04 -3.16
C ASP A 197 -6.35 -32.56 -3.26
N TRP A 198 -6.84 -31.87 -4.30
CA TRP A 198 -6.67 -30.41 -4.41
C TRP A 198 -7.60 -29.64 -3.49
N PHE A 199 -8.65 -30.30 -3.02
CA PHE A 199 -9.68 -29.71 -2.16
C PHE A 199 -9.87 -30.56 -0.91
N VAL A 200 -10.47 -29.97 0.12
CA VAL A 200 -10.82 -30.71 1.35
C VAL A 200 -12.31 -31.07 1.29
N ILE A 201 -12.59 -32.27 0.79
CA ILE A 201 -13.95 -32.77 0.53
C ILE A 201 -14.29 -33.84 1.56
N GLY A 202 -15.49 -33.72 2.20
CA GLY A 202 -15.96 -34.70 3.16
C GLY A 202 -17.36 -34.36 3.72
N PRO A 203 -18.05 -35.37 4.27
CA PRO A 203 -19.42 -35.22 4.78
C PRO A 203 -19.53 -34.31 6.02
N GLN A 204 -18.42 -34.06 6.71
CA GLN A 204 -18.36 -33.17 7.87
C GLN A 204 -18.53 -31.69 7.50
N TYR A 205 -18.37 -31.32 6.24
CA TYR A 205 -18.52 -29.95 5.77
C TYR A 205 -19.90 -29.71 5.20
N LYS A 206 -20.52 -28.58 5.58
CA LYS A 206 -21.76 -28.13 4.96
C LYS A 206 -21.55 -27.96 3.44
N GLY A 207 -22.36 -28.62 2.62
CA GLY A 207 -22.19 -28.61 1.16
C GLY A 207 -21.08 -29.53 0.66
N GLY A 208 -20.54 -30.43 1.50
CA GLY A 208 -19.63 -31.53 1.15
C GLY A 208 -18.18 -31.16 0.95
N ALA A 209 -17.78 -29.91 1.11
CA ALA A 209 -16.39 -29.45 1.03
C ALA A 209 -16.13 -28.30 2.00
N ARG A 210 -14.86 -28.19 2.47
CA ARG A 210 -14.41 -27.02 3.21
C ARG A 210 -14.44 -25.80 2.29
N VAL A 211 -15.01 -24.68 2.76
CA VAL A 211 -15.23 -23.46 1.99
C VAL A 211 -14.78 -22.24 2.79
N TRP A 212 -14.35 -21.19 2.11
CA TRP A 212 -13.95 -19.94 2.74
C TRP A 212 -15.14 -19.30 3.47
N THR A 213 -14.99 -19.04 4.78
CA THR A 213 -15.94 -18.34 5.67
C THR A 213 -17.42 -18.71 5.48
N GLY A 214 -17.72 -19.93 5.00
CA GLY A 214 -19.08 -20.42 4.76
C GLY A 214 -19.67 -20.12 3.37
N PHE A 215 -18.95 -19.41 2.51
CA PHE A 215 -19.35 -19.14 1.13
C PHE A 215 -19.26 -20.41 0.29
N GLN A 216 -20.44 -21.00 0.00
CA GLN A 216 -20.51 -22.31 -0.65
C GLN A 216 -19.96 -22.35 -2.09
N ASN A 217 -19.83 -21.21 -2.75
CA ASN A 217 -19.25 -21.07 -4.07
C ASN A 217 -17.71 -21.01 -4.06
N LEU A 218 -17.05 -20.95 -2.88
CA LEU A 218 -15.60 -20.78 -2.73
C LEU A 218 -14.95 -21.93 -1.94
N PRO A 219 -14.84 -23.16 -2.52
CA PRO A 219 -14.13 -24.27 -1.91
C PRO A 219 -12.64 -23.98 -1.77
N GLU A 220 -12.10 -24.25 -0.58
CA GLU A 220 -10.70 -24.01 -0.28
C GLU A 220 -9.78 -25.01 -0.98
N LEU A 221 -8.64 -24.50 -1.41
CA LEU A 221 -7.53 -25.31 -1.91
C LEU A 221 -6.79 -26.00 -0.76
N ASN A 222 -6.37 -27.23 -0.98
CA ASN A 222 -5.55 -27.98 -0.05
C ASN A 222 -4.06 -27.62 -0.24
N LEU A 223 -3.59 -26.60 0.48
CA LEU A 223 -2.19 -26.18 0.39
C LEU A 223 -1.20 -27.17 1.03
N GLU A 224 -1.66 -28.15 1.81
CA GLU A 224 -0.85 -29.28 2.28
C GLU A 224 -0.42 -30.20 1.12
N ASN A 225 -1.20 -30.22 0.03
CA ASN A 225 -0.86 -30.98 -1.18
C ASN A 225 0.27 -30.28 -1.95
N PRO A 226 1.43 -30.93 -2.15
CA PRO A 226 2.55 -30.35 -2.87
C PRO A 226 2.25 -30.05 -4.35
N ALA A 227 1.32 -30.77 -4.98
CA ALA A 227 0.93 -30.52 -6.35
C ALA A 227 0.18 -29.19 -6.50
N VAL A 228 -0.66 -28.83 -5.52
CA VAL A 228 -1.32 -27.50 -5.45
C VAL A 228 -0.28 -26.41 -5.34
N ARG A 229 0.67 -26.51 -4.41
CA ARG A 229 1.74 -25.52 -4.26
C ARG A 229 2.63 -25.43 -5.51
N ALA A 230 2.96 -26.58 -6.13
CA ALA A 230 3.72 -26.58 -7.38
C ALA A 230 2.99 -25.81 -8.48
N HIS A 231 1.66 -25.99 -8.62
CA HIS A 231 0.84 -25.28 -9.59
C HIS A 231 0.77 -23.76 -9.30
N LEU A 232 0.58 -23.39 -8.04
CA LEU A 232 0.39 -21.97 -7.67
C LEU A 232 1.69 -21.18 -7.76
N TYR A 233 2.80 -21.70 -7.17
CA TYR A 233 4.05 -20.92 -7.05
C TYR A 233 5.35 -21.72 -7.16
N GLY A 234 5.32 -23.05 -6.97
CA GLY A 234 6.55 -23.86 -6.82
C GLY A 234 7.25 -24.15 -8.15
N SER A 235 6.51 -24.57 -9.17
CA SER A 235 7.07 -24.94 -10.49
C SER A 235 7.51 -23.72 -11.31
N PRO A 236 8.46 -23.87 -12.24
CA PRO A 236 8.88 -22.78 -13.14
C PRO A 236 7.74 -22.19 -13.97
N ASP A 237 6.74 -22.99 -14.31
CA ASP A 237 5.54 -22.61 -15.04
C ASP A 237 4.32 -22.38 -14.15
N SER A 238 4.54 -22.23 -12.83
CA SER A 238 3.49 -21.93 -11.85
C SER A 238 2.83 -20.57 -12.12
N VAL A 239 1.62 -20.38 -11.60
CA VAL A 239 0.83 -19.15 -11.78
C VAL A 239 1.64 -17.90 -11.40
N VAL A 240 2.18 -17.89 -10.17
CA VAL A 240 2.96 -16.75 -9.65
C VAL A 240 4.13 -16.41 -10.56
N ARG A 241 4.91 -17.43 -10.94
CA ARG A 241 6.14 -17.22 -11.68
C ARG A 241 5.89 -16.87 -13.15
N SER A 242 4.86 -17.47 -13.77
CA SER A 242 4.52 -17.20 -15.17
C SER A 242 4.07 -15.76 -15.38
N LEU A 243 3.15 -15.25 -14.54
CA LEU A 243 2.65 -13.88 -14.68
C LEU A 243 3.68 -12.82 -14.29
N LEU A 244 4.61 -13.11 -13.37
CA LEU A 244 5.78 -12.25 -13.13
C LEU A 244 6.71 -12.19 -14.34
N ARG A 245 6.90 -13.32 -15.05
CA ARG A 245 7.66 -13.38 -16.32
C ARG A 245 6.94 -12.63 -17.44
N ASP A 246 5.61 -12.69 -17.46
CA ASP A 246 4.76 -12.04 -18.48
C ASP A 246 4.57 -10.54 -18.23
N GLY A 247 5.12 -9.98 -17.13
CA GLY A 247 5.20 -8.55 -16.94
C GLY A 247 4.65 -8.01 -15.61
N ALA A 248 4.00 -8.83 -14.77
CA ALA A 248 3.65 -8.37 -13.42
C ALA A 248 4.91 -8.01 -12.60
N ASP A 249 4.79 -7.07 -11.66
CA ASP A 249 5.86 -6.64 -10.76
C ASP A 249 5.61 -7.10 -9.31
N GLY A 250 4.46 -7.71 -9.05
CA GLY A 250 4.12 -8.17 -7.71
C GLY A 250 2.74 -8.78 -7.62
N TRP A 251 2.42 -9.21 -6.42
CA TRP A 251 1.16 -9.84 -6.05
C TRP A 251 0.55 -9.20 -4.80
N ARG A 252 -0.73 -8.91 -4.85
CA ARG A 252 -1.56 -8.79 -3.66
C ARG A 252 -2.18 -10.17 -3.41
N LEU A 253 -2.10 -10.66 -2.19
CA LEU A 253 -2.64 -11.96 -1.83
C LEU A 253 -3.95 -11.78 -1.08
N ASP A 254 -5.00 -12.33 -1.67
CA ASP A 254 -6.33 -12.39 -1.09
C ASP A 254 -6.34 -13.26 0.16
N THR A 255 -7.06 -12.83 1.21
CA THR A 255 -7.18 -13.52 2.50
C THR A 255 -5.85 -14.16 2.96
N ALA A 256 -4.75 -13.41 2.88
CA ALA A 256 -3.40 -13.93 3.06
C ALA A 256 -3.18 -14.63 4.41
N TYR A 257 -3.89 -14.19 5.46
CA TYR A 257 -3.82 -14.82 6.78
C TYR A 257 -4.27 -16.30 6.77
N GLU A 258 -5.14 -16.71 5.86
CA GLU A 258 -5.61 -18.10 5.75
C GLU A 258 -4.60 -19.01 5.04
N LEU A 259 -3.70 -18.46 4.22
CA LEU A 259 -2.61 -19.26 3.66
C LEU A 259 -1.61 -19.71 4.73
N GLY A 260 -1.46 -18.93 5.79
CA GLY A 260 -0.54 -19.20 6.89
C GLY A 260 0.92 -18.88 6.58
N HIS A 261 1.71 -18.65 7.62
CA HIS A 261 3.09 -18.16 7.52
C HIS A 261 4.01 -19.00 6.64
N ARG A 262 3.84 -20.33 6.68
CA ARG A 262 4.68 -21.25 5.89
C ARG A 262 4.50 -21.03 4.39
N TYR A 263 3.27 -21.08 3.91
CA TYR A 263 2.98 -21.02 2.47
C TYR A 263 3.14 -19.62 1.93
N LEU A 264 2.87 -18.58 2.74
CA LEU A 264 3.18 -17.20 2.41
C LEU A 264 4.68 -17.00 2.16
N ARG A 265 5.54 -17.57 3.02
CA ARG A 265 7.00 -17.47 2.85
C ARG A 265 7.47 -18.23 1.61
N GLU A 266 6.99 -19.47 1.41
CA GLU A 266 7.30 -20.27 0.22
C GLU A 266 6.94 -19.52 -1.08
N LEU A 267 5.75 -18.87 -1.11
CA LEU A 267 5.27 -18.09 -2.24
C LEU A 267 6.12 -16.82 -2.45
N THR A 268 6.39 -16.07 -1.39
CA THR A 268 7.21 -14.85 -1.43
C THR A 268 8.60 -15.15 -1.96
N ASP A 269 9.24 -16.21 -1.46
CA ASP A 269 10.54 -16.67 -1.95
C ASP A 269 10.50 -17.08 -3.41
N ALA A 270 9.42 -17.74 -3.85
CA ALA A 270 9.25 -18.13 -5.25
C ALA A 270 9.08 -16.90 -6.17
N ALA A 271 8.33 -15.89 -5.72
CA ALA A 271 8.18 -14.63 -6.44
C ALA A 271 9.52 -13.89 -6.57
N HIS A 272 10.26 -13.76 -5.48
CA HIS A 272 11.57 -13.08 -5.47
C HIS A 272 12.62 -13.83 -6.30
N ARG A 273 12.62 -15.18 -6.28
CA ARG A 273 13.51 -15.97 -7.16
C ARG A 273 13.19 -15.77 -8.64
N GLN A 274 11.90 -15.60 -8.99
CA GLN A 274 11.49 -15.36 -10.37
C GLN A 274 11.82 -13.95 -10.82
N LYS A 275 11.52 -12.94 -9.96
CA LYS A 275 11.71 -11.53 -10.26
C LYS A 275 12.24 -10.82 -9.00
N PRO A 276 13.58 -10.65 -8.86
CA PRO A 276 14.15 -9.91 -7.74
C PRO A 276 13.54 -8.51 -7.65
N GLY A 277 13.14 -8.11 -6.42
CA GLY A 277 12.46 -6.83 -6.20
C GLY A 277 10.98 -6.81 -6.55
N SER A 278 10.36 -7.97 -6.87
CA SER A 278 8.89 -8.08 -6.91
C SER A 278 8.30 -7.79 -5.54
N LEU A 279 7.05 -7.31 -5.49
CA LEU A 279 6.31 -7.03 -4.27
C LEU A 279 5.35 -8.18 -3.97
N VAL A 280 5.33 -8.65 -2.73
CA VAL A 280 4.26 -9.51 -2.20
C VAL A 280 3.60 -8.79 -1.03
N VAL A 281 2.35 -8.36 -1.23
CA VAL A 281 1.55 -7.68 -0.22
C VAL A 281 0.33 -8.52 0.13
N GLY A 282 0.12 -8.82 1.41
CA GLY A 282 -1.00 -9.63 1.87
C GLY A 282 -2.18 -8.79 2.34
N GLU A 283 -3.38 -9.25 2.05
CA GLU A 283 -4.55 -8.74 2.75
C GLU A 283 -4.57 -9.28 4.17
N ILE A 284 -4.36 -8.39 5.14
CA ILE A 284 -4.30 -8.72 6.57
C ILE A 284 -5.29 -7.83 7.33
N VAL A 285 -6.40 -8.42 7.74
CA VAL A 285 -7.46 -7.71 8.47
C VAL A 285 -7.23 -7.65 9.98
N ASN A 286 -6.23 -8.40 10.49
CA ASN A 286 -5.83 -8.42 11.88
C ASN A 286 -4.50 -7.66 12.10
N TYR A 287 -3.87 -7.83 13.28
CA TYR A 287 -2.64 -7.12 13.65
C TYR A 287 -1.47 -7.51 12.72
N PRO A 288 -0.85 -6.54 12.01
CA PRO A 288 0.01 -6.82 10.86
C PRO A 288 1.41 -7.34 11.21
N GLY A 289 1.98 -6.96 12.37
CA GLY A 289 3.39 -7.15 12.70
C GLY A 289 3.93 -8.56 12.44
N PRO A 290 3.33 -9.64 12.97
CA PRO A 290 3.81 -11.01 12.76
C PRO A 290 3.81 -11.45 11.28
N TRP A 291 2.86 -10.97 10.49
CA TRP A 291 2.71 -11.35 9.08
C TRP A 291 3.82 -10.83 8.17
N LEU A 292 4.40 -9.68 8.54
CA LEU A 292 5.52 -9.06 7.82
C LEU A 292 6.83 -9.87 7.86
N GLN A 293 6.87 -10.96 8.62
CA GLN A 293 7.96 -11.94 8.58
C GLN A 293 7.83 -12.94 7.42
N SER A 294 6.69 -12.98 6.75
CA SER A 294 6.38 -13.98 5.72
C SER A 294 6.14 -13.37 4.34
N MET A 295 6.04 -12.05 4.25
CA MET A 295 5.83 -11.29 3.00
C MET A 295 6.41 -9.88 3.13
N ASP A 296 6.51 -9.14 2.02
CA ASP A 296 7.14 -7.82 2.00
C ASP A 296 6.30 -6.74 2.70
N ALA A 297 4.97 -6.84 2.61
CA ALA A 297 4.04 -5.79 2.98
C ALA A 297 2.65 -6.34 3.28
N VAL A 298 1.81 -5.50 3.88
CA VAL A 298 0.38 -5.78 4.11
C VAL A 298 -0.51 -4.65 3.61
N MET A 299 -1.76 -4.97 3.26
CA MET A 299 -2.82 -3.98 3.26
C MET A 299 -3.15 -3.68 4.73
N ASN A 300 -2.86 -2.46 5.18
CA ASN A 300 -2.83 -2.14 6.61
C ASN A 300 -4.20 -1.71 7.13
N PHE A 301 -5.09 -2.68 7.30
CA PHE A 301 -6.42 -2.45 7.88
C PHE A 301 -6.34 -2.03 9.36
N GLY A 302 -5.31 -2.46 10.09
CA GLY A 302 -5.10 -2.02 11.48
C GLY A 302 -4.90 -0.50 11.57
N LEU A 303 -4.05 0.05 10.71
CA LEU A 303 -3.82 1.50 10.66
C LEU A 303 -5.07 2.26 10.16
N ARG A 304 -5.79 1.67 9.19
CA ARG A 304 -7.09 2.20 8.75
C ARG A 304 -8.07 2.33 9.91
N GLN A 305 -8.23 1.29 10.73
CA GLN A 305 -9.14 1.32 11.88
C GLN A 305 -8.77 2.40 12.89
N ILE A 306 -7.47 2.61 13.12
CA ILE A 306 -7.01 3.68 14.01
C ILE A 306 -7.42 5.05 13.45
N VAL A 307 -7.16 5.31 12.18
CA VAL A 307 -7.45 6.60 11.53
C VAL A 307 -8.95 6.86 11.48
N LEU A 308 -9.75 5.88 11.05
CA LEU A 308 -11.21 6.03 10.99
C LEU A 308 -11.84 6.13 12.39
N GLY A 309 -11.37 5.35 13.35
CA GLY A 309 -11.88 5.43 14.72
C GLY A 309 -11.65 6.81 15.38
N MET A 310 -10.53 7.48 15.05
CA MET A 310 -10.35 8.89 15.46
C MET A 310 -11.32 9.82 14.73
N ALA A 311 -11.51 9.62 13.42
CA ALA A 311 -12.42 10.44 12.61
C ALA A 311 -13.89 10.29 13.04
N GLN A 312 -14.27 9.14 13.55
CA GLN A 312 -15.62 8.80 14.03
C GLN A 312 -15.82 9.05 15.53
N GLY A 313 -14.75 9.50 16.22
CA GLY A 313 -14.83 9.81 17.66
C GLY A 313 -14.82 8.60 18.59
N GLU A 314 -14.47 7.40 18.09
CA GLU A 314 -14.40 6.17 18.89
C GLU A 314 -13.27 6.24 19.93
N PHE A 315 -12.20 6.96 19.62
CA PHE A 315 -11.10 7.25 20.53
C PHE A 315 -10.40 8.59 20.22
N SER A 316 -9.74 9.13 21.24
CA SER A 316 -9.04 10.42 21.12
C SER A 316 -7.84 10.34 20.16
N ALA A 317 -7.45 11.48 19.60
CA ALA A 317 -6.26 11.64 18.80
C ALA A 317 -5.00 11.13 19.50
N ALA A 318 -4.80 11.47 20.77
CA ALA A 318 -3.67 11.00 21.59
C ALA A 318 -3.65 9.47 21.74
N ARG A 319 -4.82 8.81 21.88
CA ARG A 319 -4.90 7.34 21.91
C ARG A 319 -4.55 6.74 20.55
N GLY A 320 -5.09 7.30 19.47
CA GLY A 320 -4.77 6.87 18.10
C GLY A 320 -3.28 7.00 17.78
N ALA A 321 -2.66 8.09 18.25
CA ALA A 321 -1.23 8.33 18.09
C ALA A 321 -0.38 7.23 18.76
N ARG A 322 -0.69 6.88 20.02
CA ARG A 322 0.02 5.79 20.72
C ARG A 322 -0.18 4.42 20.07
N MET A 323 -1.40 4.11 19.58
CA MET A 323 -1.67 2.86 18.86
C MET A 323 -0.90 2.81 17.54
N THR A 324 -0.84 3.91 16.80
CA THR A 324 -0.08 4.02 15.55
C THR A 324 1.42 3.82 15.80
N ASP A 325 1.98 4.51 16.80
CA ASP A 325 3.39 4.38 17.16
C ASP A 325 3.75 2.94 17.56
N ARG A 326 2.90 2.29 18.35
CA ARG A 326 3.09 0.88 18.71
C ARG A 326 3.07 -0.01 17.47
N LEU A 327 2.08 0.15 16.61
CA LEU A 327 1.95 -0.65 15.40
C LEU A 327 3.19 -0.51 14.49
N ILE A 328 3.68 0.72 14.31
CA ILE A 328 4.87 0.98 13.49
C ILE A 328 6.14 0.42 14.14
N ARG A 329 6.30 0.55 15.45
CA ARG A 329 7.45 -0.02 16.17
C ARG A 329 7.48 -1.55 16.12
N ASP A 330 6.32 -2.19 16.34
CA ASP A 330 6.23 -3.66 16.33
C ASP A 330 6.46 -4.24 14.92
N ALA A 331 6.02 -3.53 13.89
CA ALA A 331 6.19 -3.94 12.48
C ALA A 331 7.60 -3.62 11.94
N GLY A 332 8.22 -2.57 12.44
CA GLY A 332 9.42 -1.97 11.86
C GLY A 332 9.15 -1.08 10.66
N ILE A 333 9.97 -0.03 10.49
CA ILE A 333 9.72 0.99 9.46
C ILE A 333 9.89 0.43 8.03
N GLU A 334 10.82 -0.51 7.78
CA GLU A 334 11.13 -1.01 6.45
C GLU A 334 9.93 -1.71 5.76
N PRO A 335 9.24 -2.68 6.39
CA PRO A 335 8.04 -3.26 5.80
C PRO A 335 6.86 -2.28 5.83
N MET A 336 6.80 -1.38 6.81
CA MET A 336 5.75 -0.36 6.85
C MET A 336 5.80 0.59 5.66
N LEU A 337 6.98 0.97 5.17
CA LEU A 337 7.11 1.82 3.98
C LEU A 337 6.55 1.16 2.71
N LYS A 338 6.53 -0.18 2.65
CA LYS A 338 5.99 -0.97 1.54
C LYS A 338 4.51 -1.30 1.70
N SER A 339 4.01 -1.29 2.94
CA SER A 339 2.62 -1.64 3.25
C SER A 339 1.63 -0.61 2.71
N TRP A 340 0.47 -1.07 2.26
CA TRP A 340 -0.51 -0.20 1.63
C TRP A 340 -1.46 0.42 2.66
N MET A 341 -1.55 1.73 2.68
CA MET A 341 -2.53 2.47 3.48
C MET A 341 -3.86 2.52 2.72
N VAL A 342 -4.78 1.68 3.15
CA VAL A 342 -6.12 1.53 2.56
C VAL A 342 -7.12 2.29 3.42
N ILE A 343 -7.96 3.14 2.82
CA ILE A 343 -9.10 3.78 3.50
C ILE A 343 -10.44 3.28 2.96
N ASP A 344 -10.46 2.92 1.69
CA ASP A 344 -11.54 2.21 1.02
C ASP A 344 -10.97 1.25 -0.04
N ASN A 345 -11.78 0.27 -0.47
CA ASN A 345 -11.47 -0.66 -1.53
C ASN A 345 -12.75 -1.32 -2.08
N HIS A 346 -12.61 -2.42 -2.80
CA HIS A 346 -13.73 -3.17 -3.38
C HIS A 346 -14.55 -3.99 -2.38
N ASP A 347 -14.10 -4.14 -1.12
CA ASP A 347 -14.79 -4.93 -0.06
C ASP A 347 -15.48 -4.06 0.99
N ILE A 348 -15.16 -2.79 1.02
CA ILE A 348 -15.70 -1.85 2.01
C ILE A 348 -16.28 -0.62 1.32
N ALA A 349 -17.24 0.02 1.99
CA ALA A 349 -17.87 1.22 1.49
C ALA A 349 -16.84 2.28 1.09
N ARG A 350 -17.11 3.04 0.04
CA ARG A 350 -16.24 4.13 -0.42
C ARG A 350 -16.10 5.20 0.65
N ILE A 351 -14.93 5.82 0.73
CA ILE A 351 -14.63 6.81 1.77
C ILE A 351 -15.60 8.00 1.74
N ALA A 352 -16.06 8.40 0.56
CA ALA A 352 -17.07 9.45 0.42
C ALA A 352 -18.42 9.09 1.04
N ASN A 353 -18.72 7.79 1.10
CA ASN A 353 -19.94 7.26 1.74
C ASN A 353 -19.75 7.08 3.25
N GLN A 354 -18.57 6.61 3.69
CA GLN A 354 -18.25 6.43 5.11
C GLN A 354 -18.13 7.76 5.84
N LEU A 355 -17.59 8.79 5.19
CA LEU A 355 -17.37 10.14 5.72
C LEU A 355 -17.95 11.18 4.75
N PRO A 356 -19.27 11.44 4.83
CA PRO A 356 -19.92 12.47 4.00
C PRO A 356 -19.41 13.88 4.26
N ASP A 357 -18.98 14.17 5.50
CA ASP A 357 -18.31 15.44 5.85
C ASP A 357 -16.98 15.55 5.10
N GLN A 358 -16.92 16.49 4.18
CA GLN A 358 -15.74 16.71 3.32
C GLN A 358 -14.48 17.06 4.12
N ALA A 359 -14.63 17.86 5.18
CA ALA A 359 -13.48 18.26 6.00
C ALA A 359 -12.86 17.05 6.70
N MET A 360 -13.69 16.18 7.30
CA MET A 360 -13.22 14.95 7.94
C MET A 360 -12.68 13.95 6.92
N ARG A 361 -13.28 13.85 5.74
CA ARG A 361 -12.76 13.00 4.66
C ARG A 361 -11.38 13.47 4.22
N ARG A 362 -11.18 14.77 4.03
CA ARG A 362 -9.87 15.36 3.70
C ARG A 362 -8.83 15.17 4.81
N TRP A 363 -9.26 15.21 6.07
CA TRP A 363 -8.43 14.89 7.22
C TRP A 363 -7.90 13.44 7.15
N VAL A 364 -8.77 12.46 6.90
CA VAL A 364 -8.39 11.05 6.73
C VAL A 364 -7.47 10.85 5.54
N GLN A 365 -7.79 11.46 4.40
CA GLN A 365 -6.96 11.38 3.19
C GLN A 365 -5.57 12.02 3.40
N THR A 366 -5.48 13.12 4.16
CA THR A 366 -4.18 13.70 4.51
C THR A 366 -3.34 12.71 5.30
N LEU A 367 -3.92 11.99 6.27
CA LEU A 367 -3.21 10.97 7.02
C LEU A 367 -2.83 9.77 6.13
N GLN A 368 -3.68 9.37 5.20
CA GLN A 368 -3.35 8.33 4.22
C GLN A 368 -2.07 8.65 3.44
N PHE A 369 -1.88 9.92 3.07
CA PHE A 369 -0.73 10.36 2.28
C PHE A 369 0.50 10.76 3.09
N THR A 370 0.38 10.92 4.40
CA THR A 370 1.49 11.38 5.26
C THR A 370 2.05 10.31 6.19
N LEU A 371 1.24 9.35 6.61
CA LEU A 371 1.70 8.19 7.39
C LEU A 371 2.68 7.31 6.59
N PRO A 372 3.53 6.50 7.27
CA PRO A 372 4.36 5.50 6.60
C PRO A 372 3.52 4.50 5.81
N GLY A 373 3.95 4.18 4.59
CA GLY A 373 3.29 3.24 3.71
C GLY A 373 3.01 3.83 2.33
N ALA A 374 2.35 3.04 1.50
CA ALA A 374 1.93 3.37 0.15
C ALA A 374 0.42 3.70 0.14
N PRO A 375 -0.01 4.93 -0.11
CA PRO A 375 -1.44 5.23 -0.21
C PRO A 375 -2.06 4.45 -1.38
N ASN A 376 -3.13 3.71 -1.10
CA ASN A 376 -3.92 2.98 -2.09
C ASN A 376 -5.15 3.81 -2.46
N ILE A 377 -5.24 4.23 -3.71
CA ILE A 377 -6.37 4.96 -4.28
C ILE A 377 -7.25 3.93 -5.00
N TYR A 378 -8.44 3.69 -4.49
CA TYR A 378 -9.43 2.88 -5.18
C TYR A 378 -10.08 3.68 -6.32
N TYR A 379 -10.20 3.12 -7.52
CA TYR A 379 -10.70 3.85 -8.70
C TYR A 379 -11.96 4.66 -8.39
N GLY A 380 -11.99 5.91 -8.84
CA GLY A 380 -13.10 6.84 -8.61
C GLY A 380 -13.09 7.54 -7.25
N ALA A 381 -12.24 7.14 -6.30
CA ALA A 381 -12.08 7.87 -5.03
C ALA A 381 -11.54 9.28 -5.29
N GLU A 382 -10.68 9.45 -6.30
CA GLU A 382 -10.15 10.74 -6.74
C GLU A 382 -11.22 11.65 -7.37
N LEU A 383 -12.35 11.09 -7.80
CA LEU A 383 -13.47 11.83 -8.36
C LEU A 383 -14.63 12.04 -7.36
N GLY A 384 -14.49 11.51 -6.14
CA GLY A 384 -15.52 11.58 -5.12
C GLY A 384 -16.69 10.61 -5.33
N MET A 385 -16.46 9.49 -6.03
CA MET A 385 -17.49 8.46 -6.20
C MET A 385 -17.97 7.94 -4.86
N THR A 386 -19.29 7.78 -4.73
CA THR A 386 -19.97 7.17 -3.59
C THR A 386 -20.31 5.70 -3.87
N GLY A 387 -20.65 4.96 -2.85
CA GLY A 387 -21.07 3.57 -2.89
C GLY A 387 -21.02 2.98 -1.48
N GLY A 388 -22.11 2.35 -1.05
CA GLY A 388 -22.23 1.69 0.25
C GLY A 388 -21.46 0.36 0.31
N ALA A 389 -22.10 -0.65 0.92
CA ALA A 389 -21.52 -2.00 0.94
C ALA A 389 -21.51 -2.62 -0.46
N ASP A 390 -20.80 -3.75 -0.63
CA ASP A 390 -20.84 -4.57 -1.84
C ASP A 390 -22.31 -4.91 -2.19
N PRO A 391 -22.77 -4.71 -3.44
CA PRO A 391 -22.01 -4.33 -4.65
C PRO A 391 -21.95 -2.82 -4.96
N GLU A 392 -22.57 -1.94 -4.19
CA GLU A 392 -22.66 -0.51 -4.51
C GLU A 392 -21.28 0.18 -4.61
N ASN A 393 -20.33 -0.22 -3.75
CA ASN A 393 -18.94 0.28 -3.80
C ASN A 393 -18.20 -0.12 -5.08
N ARG A 394 -18.71 -1.10 -5.84
CA ARG A 394 -18.17 -1.62 -7.10
C ARG A 394 -18.87 -1.04 -8.33
N GLY A 395 -19.50 0.13 -8.22
CA GLY A 395 -20.12 0.82 -9.36
C GLY A 395 -19.14 1.12 -10.49
N PRO A 396 -19.61 1.21 -11.76
CA PRO A 396 -18.77 1.58 -12.90
C PRO A 396 -18.19 2.98 -12.74
N MET A 397 -16.97 3.17 -13.26
CA MET A 397 -16.24 4.43 -13.17
C MET A 397 -17.02 5.59 -13.79
N ARG A 398 -17.18 6.66 -13.04
CA ARG A 398 -17.90 7.87 -13.44
C ARG A 398 -16.95 8.83 -14.15
N TRP A 399 -16.62 8.50 -15.41
CA TRP A 399 -15.75 9.35 -16.25
C TRP A 399 -16.33 10.74 -16.54
N ASP A 400 -17.63 10.91 -16.40
CA ASP A 400 -18.33 12.20 -16.50
C ASP A 400 -17.96 13.17 -15.37
N LEU A 401 -17.46 12.66 -14.23
CA LEU A 401 -16.94 13.45 -13.12
C LEU A 401 -15.47 13.88 -13.33
N LEU A 402 -14.79 13.37 -14.34
CA LEU A 402 -13.41 13.77 -14.66
C LEU A 402 -13.41 15.16 -15.31
N LYS A 403 -13.39 16.17 -14.46
CA LYS A 403 -13.32 17.58 -14.82
C LYS A 403 -12.22 18.24 -14.00
N ASP A 404 -11.48 19.17 -14.61
CA ASP A 404 -10.34 19.81 -13.94
C ASP A 404 -10.73 20.64 -12.71
N ASP A 405 -11.97 21.10 -12.65
CA ASP A 405 -12.56 21.84 -11.53
C ASP A 405 -13.26 20.94 -10.50
N ASN A 406 -13.24 19.61 -10.67
CA ASN A 406 -13.77 18.69 -9.66
C ASN A 406 -12.97 18.85 -8.36
N PRO A 407 -13.61 19.28 -7.24
CA PRO A 407 -12.89 19.60 -6.00
C PRO A 407 -12.21 18.40 -5.35
N GLU A 408 -12.70 17.17 -5.57
CA GLU A 408 -12.08 15.95 -5.06
C GLU A 408 -10.82 15.59 -5.88
N LEU A 409 -10.88 15.78 -7.22
CA LEU A 409 -9.72 15.59 -8.09
C LEU A 409 -8.62 16.60 -7.80
N VAL A 410 -8.99 17.88 -7.63
CA VAL A 410 -8.05 18.94 -7.25
C VAL A 410 -7.37 18.60 -5.92
N TRP A 411 -8.15 18.17 -4.93
CA TRP A 411 -7.62 17.77 -3.62
C TRP A 411 -6.69 16.55 -3.72
N MET A 412 -7.09 15.52 -4.44
CA MET A 412 -6.25 14.33 -4.62
C MET A 412 -4.93 14.67 -5.33
N ARG A 413 -4.97 15.52 -6.36
CA ARG A 413 -3.75 16.02 -7.02
C ARG A 413 -2.84 16.78 -6.06
N GLN A 414 -3.38 17.56 -5.12
CA GLN A 414 -2.61 18.26 -4.08
C GLN A 414 -1.92 17.27 -3.14
N LEU A 415 -2.62 16.23 -2.67
CA LEU A 415 -2.05 15.19 -1.81
C LEU A 415 -0.94 14.39 -2.53
N VAL A 416 -1.16 14.05 -3.79
CA VAL A 416 -0.15 13.39 -4.61
C VAL A 416 1.09 14.28 -4.79
N ALA A 417 0.89 15.55 -5.10
CA ALA A 417 1.97 16.53 -5.25
C ALA A 417 2.74 16.72 -3.93
N LEU A 418 2.04 16.83 -2.80
CA LEU A 418 2.63 16.87 -1.46
C LEU A 418 3.56 15.68 -1.24
N ARG A 419 3.06 14.46 -1.49
CA ARG A 419 3.84 13.24 -1.25
C ARG A 419 5.05 13.14 -2.18
N LYS A 420 4.88 13.43 -3.47
CA LYS A 420 5.97 13.36 -4.47
C LYS A 420 7.07 14.38 -4.23
N SER A 421 6.72 15.59 -3.79
CA SER A 421 7.68 16.67 -3.53
C SER A 421 8.39 16.56 -2.18
N ASN A 422 7.94 15.69 -1.27
CA ASN A 422 8.52 15.53 0.06
C ASN A 422 9.03 14.10 0.27
N ARG A 423 10.35 13.94 0.15
CA ARG A 423 11.05 12.64 0.27
C ARG A 423 10.75 11.96 1.60
N ALA A 424 10.66 12.71 2.69
CA ALA A 424 10.36 12.18 4.01
C ALA A 424 9.01 11.43 4.07
N LEU A 425 8.00 11.87 3.32
CA LEU A 425 6.70 11.18 3.28
C LEU A 425 6.79 9.82 2.59
N ARG A 426 7.73 9.65 1.65
CA ARG A 426 7.91 8.39 0.90
C ARG A 426 8.80 7.41 1.65
N VAL A 427 9.99 7.85 2.13
CA VAL A 427 11.06 6.98 2.63
C VAL A 427 11.55 7.34 4.03
N GLY A 428 11.00 8.39 4.65
CA GLY A 428 11.43 8.87 5.96
C GLY A 428 11.03 7.95 7.11
N ASP A 429 11.76 8.09 8.20
CA ASP A 429 11.40 7.49 9.48
C ASP A 429 10.15 8.16 10.07
N PHE A 430 9.56 7.49 11.03
CA PHE A 430 8.42 7.97 11.80
C PHE A 430 8.82 8.22 13.25
N ARG A 431 8.35 9.32 13.81
CA ARG A 431 8.48 9.62 15.24
C ARG A 431 7.17 10.23 15.75
N LEU A 432 6.64 9.66 16.82
CA LEU A 432 5.51 10.25 17.52
C LEU A 432 5.91 11.62 18.12
N ILE A 433 5.03 12.61 17.99
CA ILE A 433 5.07 13.86 18.76
C ILE A 433 4.03 13.70 19.85
N ASP A 434 4.45 13.86 21.12
CA ASP A 434 3.56 13.79 22.26
C ASP A 434 2.62 15.00 22.27
N SER A 435 1.32 14.73 22.38
CA SER A 435 0.25 15.71 22.33
C SER A 435 -0.97 15.18 23.09
N ASP A 436 -1.64 16.06 23.83
CA ASP A 436 -2.84 15.73 24.57
C ASP A 436 -4.09 15.69 23.68
N GLN A 437 -4.15 16.53 22.64
CA GLN A 437 -5.34 16.76 21.85
C GLN A 437 -5.21 16.44 20.36
N LEU A 438 -3.97 16.43 19.83
CA LEU A 438 -3.70 16.25 18.41
C LEU A 438 -3.19 14.83 18.12
N PHE A 439 -3.48 14.34 16.92
CA PHE A 439 -2.74 13.23 16.34
C PHE A 439 -1.49 13.82 15.68
N ALA A 440 -0.34 13.72 16.37
CA ALA A 440 0.86 14.45 15.98
C ALA A 440 2.05 13.52 15.76
N PHE A 441 2.77 13.71 14.66
CA PHE A 441 3.96 12.92 14.33
C PHE A 441 4.92 13.67 13.41
N GLU A 442 6.16 13.20 13.40
CA GLU A 442 7.24 13.64 12.52
C GLU A 442 7.57 12.55 11.49
N ARG A 443 7.81 12.98 10.25
CA ARG A 443 8.49 12.20 9.21
C ARG A 443 9.81 12.90 8.90
N HIS A 444 10.91 12.18 8.94
CA HIS A 444 12.23 12.78 8.70
C HIS A 444 13.16 11.85 7.93
N THR A 445 14.17 12.45 7.31
CA THR A 445 15.28 11.76 6.64
C THR A 445 16.61 12.20 7.25
N ASP A 446 17.70 11.87 6.58
CA ASP A 446 19.04 12.39 6.85
C ASP A 446 19.23 13.89 6.50
N ARG A 447 18.22 14.51 5.88
CA ARG A 447 18.23 15.94 5.50
C ARG A 447 17.21 16.70 6.32
N VAL A 448 17.68 17.55 7.20
CA VAL A 448 16.82 18.27 8.17
C VAL A 448 15.71 19.09 7.50
N LEU A 449 15.99 19.71 6.35
CA LEU A 449 14.98 20.50 5.61
C LEU A 449 13.90 19.65 4.94
N GLU A 450 14.05 18.32 4.93
CA GLU A 450 13.03 17.38 4.48
C GLU A 450 12.10 16.93 5.65
N THR A 451 12.31 17.44 6.87
CA THR A 451 11.43 17.13 8.01
C THR A 451 10.01 17.60 7.75
N ILE A 452 9.05 16.73 8.00
CA ILE A 452 7.61 17.03 7.94
C ILE A 452 7.02 16.77 9.33
N LEU A 453 6.32 17.74 9.88
CA LEU A 453 5.51 17.61 11.09
C LEU A 453 4.04 17.57 10.68
N VAL A 454 3.30 16.56 11.10
CA VAL A 454 1.86 16.46 10.90
C VAL A 454 1.17 16.65 12.24
N LEU A 455 0.27 17.63 12.31
CA LEU A 455 -0.52 17.95 13.49
C LEU A 455 -1.99 17.95 13.09
N ALA A 456 -2.70 16.92 13.51
CA ALA A 456 -4.03 16.62 13.00
C ALA A 456 -5.08 16.68 14.12
N ASN A 457 -6.04 17.57 13.95
CA ASN A 457 -7.15 17.80 14.87
C ASN A 457 -8.44 17.15 14.31
N PRO A 458 -8.94 16.04 14.86
CA PRO A 458 -10.17 15.41 14.40
C PRO A 458 -11.44 16.04 14.99
N THR A 459 -11.34 17.01 15.90
CA THR A 459 -12.47 17.58 16.64
C THR A 459 -13.18 18.71 15.91
N ASP A 460 -14.37 19.09 16.37
CA ASP A 460 -15.16 20.20 15.83
C ASP A 460 -14.75 21.59 16.40
N ARG A 461 -13.69 21.65 17.19
CA ARG A 461 -13.18 22.88 17.79
C ARG A 461 -11.73 23.13 17.41
N GLU A 462 -11.31 24.37 17.40
CA GLU A 462 -9.92 24.74 17.27
C GLU A 462 -9.11 24.24 18.48
N VAL A 463 -7.91 23.74 18.23
CA VAL A 463 -6.96 23.29 19.24
C VAL A 463 -5.72 24.16 19.18
N THR A 464 -5.40 24.82 20.30
CA THR A 464 -4.11 25.50 20.51
C THR A 464 -3.29 24.66 21.48
N GLU A 465 -2.13 24.18 21.02
CA GLU A 465 -1.27 23.34 21.83
C GLU A 465 0.21 23.67 21.62
N ARG A 466 1.02 23.49 22.67
CA ARG A 466 2.46 23.59 22.59
C ARG A 466 3.07 22.19 22.67
N VAL A 467 3.68 21.75 21.58
CA VAL A 467 4.27 20.42 21.43
C VAL A 467 5.79 20.46 21.40
N MET A 468 6.43 19.43 21.92
CA MET A 468 7.89 19.26 21.82
C MET A 468 8.25 18.50 20.54
N VAL A 469 9.12 19.10 19.74
CA VAL A 469 9.67 18.50 18.52
C VAL A 469 11.04 17.94 18.84
N ALA A 470 11.14 16.63 18.98
CA ALA A 470 12.36 15.93 19.38
C ALA A 470 13.36 15.75 18.21
N ASN A 471 13.57 16.81 17.43
CA ASN A 471 14.52 16.83 16.31
C ASN A 471 15.63 17.84 16.60
N ALA A 472 16.77 17.36 17.10
CA ALA A 472 17.91 18.19 17.49
C ALA A 472 18.56 18.94 16.31
N HIS A 473 18.22 18.61 15.08
CA HIS A 473 18.73 19.30 13.89
C HIS A 473 17.89 20.50 13.46
N LEU A 474 16.64 20.60 13.92
CA LEU A 474 15.80 21.78 13.70
C LEU A 474 16.24 22.91 14.64
N MET A 475 16.67 24.01 14.05
CA MET A 475 17.21 25.17 14.78
C MET A 475 16.10 26.09 15.28
N ASP A 476 16.37 26.78 16.38
CA ASP A 476 15.51 27.85 16.88
C ASP A 476 15.23 28.92 15.83
N ASP A 477 14.10 29.58 15.94
CA ASP A 477 13.54 30.56 15.01
C ASP A 477 13.32 30.00 13.58
N THR A 478 13.28 28.65 13.42
CA THR A 478 12.91 28.07 12.14
C THR A 478 11.42 28.27 11.87
N PRO A 479 11.05 29.01 10.81
CA PRO A 479 9.66 29.13 10.42
C PRO A 479 9.16 27.78 9.87
N MET A 480 8.00 27.37 10.32
CA MET A 480 7.29 26.20 9.81
C MET A 480 6.14 26.65 8.93
N VAL A 481 6.12 26.21 7.69
CA VAL A 481 5.09 26.56 6.70
C VAL A 481 4.22 25.34 6.38
N ASP A 482 2.93 25.57 6.12
CA ASP A 482 2.02 24.51 5.69
C ASP A 482 2.31 24.11 4.22
N ALA A 483 2.68 22.87 4.01
CA ALA A 483 3.01 22.33 2.70
C ALA A 483 1.76 22.08 1.82
N LEU A 484 0.57 21.98 2.42
CA LEU A 484 -0.71 21.87 1.70
C LEU A 484 -1.24 23.25 1.31
N ASN A 485 -0.89 24.28 2.05
CA ASN A 485 -1.33 25.66 1.79
C ASN A 485 -0.13 26.61 1.79
N PRO A 486 0.73 26.56 0.77
CA PRO A 486 1.99 27.29 0.74
C PRO A 486 1.80 28.79 0.49
N THR A 487 1.21 29.50 1.44
CA THR A 487 1.07 30.99 1.38
C THR A 487 2.41 31.70 1.57
N GLY A 488 3.47 30.96 1.89
CA GLY A 488 4.79 31.49 2.23
C GLY A 488 4.87 32.10 3.63
N LYS A 489 3.75 32.20 4.37
CA LYS A 489 3.71 32.66 5.75
C LYS A 489 3.98 31.49 6.69
N ALA A 490 4.78 31.75 7.73
CA ALA A 490 4.96 30.77 8.79
C ALA A 490 3.64 30.57 9.57
N VAL A 491 3.26 29.31 9.75
CA VAL A 491 2.14 28.91 10.60
C VAL A 491 2.58 28.93 12.07
N ALA A 492 3.83 28.57 12.32
CA ALA A 492 4.44 28.56 13.62
C ALA A 492 5.96 28.75 13.51
N VAL A 493 6.62 29.06 14.62
CA VAL A 493 8.08 29.19 14.69
C VAL A 493 8.60 28.30 15.82
N LEU A 494 9.62 27.50 15.51
CA LEU A 494 10.27 26.64 16.50
C LEU A 494 11.09 27.49 17.48
N GLY A 495 10.96 27.21 18.77
CA GLY A 495 11.75 27.85 19.84
C GLY A 495 12.14 26.86 20.92
N SER A 496 13.44 26.68 21.15
CA SER A 496 14.00 25.75 22.17
C SER A 496 13.43 24.32 22.05
N GLY A 497 13.20 23.85 20.81
CA GLY A 497 12.62 22.54 20.54
C GLY A 497 11.10 22.46 20.71
N PHE A 498 10.42 23.58 20.97
CA PHE A 498 8.96 23.61 21.09
C PHE A 498 8.30 24.36 19.95
N LEU A 499 7.09 23.93 19.62
CA LEU A 499 6.24 24.54 18.60
C LEU A 499 4.85 24.79 19.21
N THR A 500 4.41 26.05 19.21
CA THR A 500 3.01 26.37 19.54
C THR A 500 2.23 26.47 18.24
N VAL A 501 1.17 25.68 18.14
CA VAL A 501 0.33 25.59 16.93
C VAL A 501 -1.12 25.86 17.26
N VAL A 502 -1.81 26.45 16.31
CA VAL A 502 -3.27 26.57 16.29
C VAL A 502 -3.77 25.72 15.14
N VAL A 503 -4.50 24.65 15.45
CA VAL A 503 -5.01 23.69 14.45
C VAL A 503 -6.52 23.82 14.36
N PRO A 504 -7.06 24.28 13.22
CA PRO A 504 -8.51 24.42 13.02
C PRO A 504 -9.26 23.08 13.18
N PRO A 505 -10.59 23.13 13.35
CA PRO A 505 -11.42 21.93 13.38
C PRO A 505 -11.22 21.05 12.14
N LYS A 506 -11.24 19.72 12.32
CA LYS A 506 -11.16 18.72 11.25
C LYS A 506 -10.03 18.99 10.23
N THR A 507 -8.89 19.48 10.73
CA THR A 507 -7.76 19.90 9.90
C THR A 507 -6.51 19.12 10.27
N ALA A 508 -5.72 18.74 9.28
CA ALA A 508 -4.38 18.22 9.45
C ALA A 508 -3.39 19.20 8.83
N LEU A 509 -2.62 19.90 9.66
CA LEU A 509 -1.51 20.74 9.20
C LEU A 509 -0.32 19.86 8.86
N VAL A 510 0.29 20.11 7.69
CA VAL A 510 1.49 19.41 7.21
C VAL A 510 2.63 20.43 7.13
N LEU A 511 3.37 20.56 8.22
CA LEU A 511 4.36 21.62 8.37
C LEU A 511 5.75 21.16 7.92
N LYS A 512 6.45 22.03 7.18
CA LYS A 512 7.85 21.84 6.81
C LYS A 512 8.69 23.06 7.17
N PRO A 513 9.99 22.88 7.51
CA PRO A 513 10.88 24.00 7.79
C PRO A 513 11.11 24.83 6.53
N GLN A 514 11.09 26.17 6.70
CA GLN A 514 11.49 27.10 5.67
C GLN A 514 12.86 27.68 6.02
N GLU A 515 13.82 27.49 5.13
CA GLU A 515 15.11 28.14 5.26
C GLU A 515 15.02 29.62 4.86
N ARG A 516 15.49 30.49 5.74
CA ARG A 516 15.69 31.91 5.43
C ARG A 516 17.15 32.11 5.09
N ASN A 517 17.45 32.32 3.82
CA ASN A 517 18.76 32.72 3.36
C ASN A 517 18.88 34.26 3.46
N LEU A 518 19.62 34.74 4.45
CA LEU A 518 19.84 36.14 4.69
C LEU A 518 21.26 36.50 4.22
N GLY A 519 21.38 36.99 2.98
CA GLY A 519 22.67 37.44 2.45
C GLY A 519 23.75 36.36 2.36
N GLY A 520 23.37 35.13 1.99
CA GLY A 520 24.29 33.99 1.90
C GLY A 520 24.52 33.24 3.23
N TYR A 521 23.87 33.66 4.32
CA TYR A 521 23.92 32.96 5.59
C TYR A 521 22.77 31.96 5.72
N SER A 522 23.07 30.69 6.02
CA SER A 522 22.10 29.66 6.42
C SER A 522 22.50 29.06 7.76
N ARG A 523 21.53 28.91 8.67
CA ARG A 523 21.72 28.18 9.93
C ARG A 523 22.05 26.71 9.67
N TYR A 524 21.55 26.16 8.58
CA TYR A 524 21.68 24.75 8.19
C TYR A 524 22.94 24.44 7.39
N LYS A 525 23.80 25.41 7.13
CA LYS A 525 25.03 25.24 6.31
C LYS A 525 25.98 24.13 6.76
N ARG A 526 25.86 23.64 8.01
CA ARG A 526 26.70 22.58 8.58
C ARG A 526 25.92 21.42 9.20
N VAL A 527 24.61 21.44 9.11
CA VAL A 527 23.71 20.46 9.77
C VAL A 527 23.37 19.27 8.87
N SER A 528 23.55 19.41 7.56
CA SER A 528 23.31 18.33 6.59
C SER A 528 24.43 17.26 6.69
N ARG A 529 24.54 16.62 7.85
CA ARG A 529 25.38 15.44 8.05
C ARG A 529 24.49 14.22 8.25
N PRO A 530 24.90 13.04 7.74
CA PRO A 530 24.17 11.80 7.99
C PRO A 530 24.01 11.60 9.50
N THR A 531 22.81 11.30 9.95
CA THR A 531 22.55 10.92 11.34
C THR A 531 23.32 9.62 11.62
N PRO A 532 24.03 9.47 12.74
CA PRO A 532 24.64 8.20 13.13
C PRO A 532 23.59 7.09 13.16
N SER A 533 23.96 5.90 12.68
CA SER A 533 23.06 4.73 12.73
C SER A 533 22.56 4.50 14.17
N PRO A 534 21.29 4.16 14.37
CA PRO A 534 20.80 3.73 15.69
C PRO A 534 21.63 2.53 16.15
N GLY A 535 22.32 2.66 17.26
CA GLY A 535 23.18 1.60 17.83
C GLY A 535 24.60 2.05 18.21
N VAL A 536 25.04 3.23 17.78
CA VAL A 536 26.28 3.82 18.33
C VAL A 536 25.93 4.54 19.61
N VAL A 537 25.99 3.82 20.73
CA VAL A 537 26.05 4.43 22.06
C VAL A 537 27.37 5.18 22.13
N ILE A 538 27.34 6.50 22.04
CA ILE A 538 28.47 7.33 22.42
C ILE A 538 28.57 7.21 23.95
N SER A 539 29.40 6.29 24.45
CA SER A 539 29.82 6.32 25.85
C SER A 539 30.54 7.64 26.07
N ARG A 540 30.00 8.45 26.95
CA ARG A 540 30.66 9.63 27.48
C ARG A 540 31.86 9.23 28.34
#